data_d73cf7767428f1ad248b54ecd5d71545
#
_entry.id   d73cf7767428f1ad248b54ecd5d71545
#
_cell.length_a   1.000
_cell.length_b   1.000
_cell.length_c   1.000
_cell.angle_alpha   90.00
_cell.angle_beta   90.00
_cell.angle_gamma   90.00
#
_symmetry.space_group_name_H-M   'P 1'
#
loop_
_entity.id
_entity.type
_entity.pdbx_description
1 polymer ?
#
loop_
_entity_poly.entity_id
_entity_poly.type
_entity_poly.pdbx_seq_one_letter_code
_entity_poly.pdbx_strand_id
1 'polypeptide(L)'
;MASFGIDFGTTNTSVVECLITEHGMTRTPYGENNQPFPSLVALHPEKPAMFGWDVKKRRSQLIAEGYHVIASFKSILGSEQSIAVGDKKYSPLDVTALFLSYVKSRVEAMAERSMTEAVMAIPVDFKPEQRRNLREAAKRAGIRVKSFVSEPTAAYVNCRKDLAGASNVAVFDWGGGTLDISLISVEKQEVSELAVAGQRLGGNDIDQMFARHLHSRIARQEGDARSFDDLTPAERDQIVDRSEEAKKRLSTDDSAPVRLMRYAGKVMIRDTITLDEFAKLIAARVDEAESLLHYAAEKAGVSLGQMDAILMVGGSCEMQPIFQRMEKIGEEYHLNVCRPDAIQWSVAGGAAILSEQQPTYRLQKGFGVLLSDDSFYPVLEAGHAVPYKAQELRFGVVEDTTNAVFVFADESKVVLKRKSVPIKGFTPEGIHLQCEIDDDMIVHIRIYSDYAERMAVEDQINQLAFTYHIE
;
A
#
# COMPACT_ATOMS: atom_id res chain seq x y z
N MET A 1 -17.85 -6.11 19.46
CA MET A 1 -17.67 -4.72 18.96
C MET A 1 -17.49 -4.78 17.48
N ALA A 2 -17.79 -3.73 16.74
CA ALA A 2 -17.53 -3.67 15.31
C ALA A 2 -16.07 -3.29 15.07
N SER A 3 -15.37 -4.03 14.24
CA SER A 3 -13.97 -3.80 13.91
C SER A 3 -13.81 -3.48 12.44
N PHE A 4 -13.16 -2.37 12.15
CA PHE A 4 -13.00 -1.90 10.79
C PHE A 4 -11.58 -2.12 10.29
N GLY A 5 -11.48 -2.54 9.03
CA GLY A 5 -10.25 -2.57 8.25
C GLY A 5 -10.34 -1.60 7.09
N ILE A 6 -9.29 -0.85 6.86
CA ILE A 6 -9.19 0.12 5.78
C ILE A 6 -7.97 -0.23 4.91
N ASP A 7 -8.21 -0.44 3.64
CA ASP A 7 -7.16 -0.41 2.62
C ASP A 7 -7.21 0.97 1.96
N PHE A 8 -6.28 1.85 2.34
CA PHE A 8 -6.13 3.17 1.76
C PHE A 8 -5.27 3.09 0.50
N GLY A 9 -5.90 2.79 -0.64
CA GLY A 9 -5.20 2.63 -1.92
C GLY A 9 -4.96 3.94 -2.68
N THR A 10 -4.00 3.92 -3.60
CA THR A 10 -3.67 5.07 -4.47
C THR A 10 -4.82 5.43 -5.41
N THR A 11 -5.55 4.44 -5.90
CA THR A 11 -6.65 4.60 -6.86
C THR A 11 -8.02 4.45 -6.20
N ASN A 12 -8.17 3.45 -5.33
CA ASN A 12 -9.40 3.17 -4.61
C ASN A 12 -9.10 2.90 -3.15
N THR A 13 -10.05 3.23 -2.28
CA THR A 13 -10.00 2.93 -0.84
C THR A 13 -11.13 1.99 -0.50
N SER A 14 -10.79 0.86 0.12
CA SER A 14 -11.73 -0.17 0.55
C SER A 14 -11.91 -0.12 2.07
N VAL A 15 -13.13 -0.32 2.54
CA VAL A 15 -13.45 -0.44 3.97
C VAL A 15 -14.29 -1.70 4.18
N VAL A 16 -13.90 -2.52 5.14
CA VAL A 16 -14.64 -3.71 5.55
C VAL A 16 -14.85 -3.67 7.05
N GLU A 17 -16.07 -4.00 7.47
CA GLU A 17 -16.40 -4.25 8.86
C GLU A 17 -16.36 -5.76 9.15
N CYS A 18 -15.75 -6.13 10.26
CA CYS A 18 -15.77 -7.48 10.80
C CYS A 18 -16.64 -7.49 12.06
N LEU A 19 -17.60 -8.40 12.10
CA LEU A 19 -18.44 -8.64 13.26
C LEU A 19 -18.35 -10.09 13.67
N ILE A 20 -18.01 -10.33 14.94
CA ILE A 20 -18.09 -11.65 15.55
C ILE A 20 -19.46 -11.76 16.24
N THR A 21 -20.22 -12.77 15.83
CA THR A 21 -21.53 -13.10 16.40
C THR A 21 -21.53 -14.53 16.92
N GLU A 22 -22.59 -14.95 17.60
CA GLU A 22 -22.77 -16.35 18.02
C GLU A 22 -22.77 -17.33 16.85
N HIS A 23 -23.05 -16.85 15.63
CA HIS A 23 -23.08 -17.65 14.41
C HIS A 23 -21.77 -17.63 13.62
N GLY A 24 -20.73 -16.98 14.15
CA GLY A 24 -19.41 -16.86 13.55
C GLY A 24 -19.05 -15.44 13.13
N MET A 25 -17.99 -15.34 12.33
CA MET A 25 -17.45 -14.07 11.82
C MET A 25 -18.13 -13.70 10.50
N THR A 26 -18.67 -12.49 10.43
CA THR A 26 -19.20 -11.89 9.20
C THR A 26 -18.35 -10.70 8.78
N ARG A 27 -18.19 -10.50 7.47
CA ARG A 27 -17.45 -9.38 6.87
C ARG A 27 -18.37 -8.61 5.95
N THR A 28 -18.53 -7.32 6.19
CA THR A 28 -19.39 -6.43 5.39
C THR A 28 -18.53 -5.37 4.71
N PRO A 29 -18.42 -5.41 3.38
CA PRO A 29 -17.73 -4.36 2.63
C PRO A 29 -18.60 -3.11 2.51
N TYR A 30 -17.98 -1.93 2.64
CA TYR A 30 -18.62 -0.63 2.47
C TYR A 30 -18.06 0.11 1.27
N GLY A 31 -18.94 0.48 0.35
CA GLY A 31 -18.61 1.21 -0.86
C GLY A 31 -19.87 1.63 -1.61
N GLU A 32 -19.71 2.29 -2.73
CA GLU A 32 -20.83 2.73 -3.55
C GLU A 32 -21.03 1.78 -4.75
N ASN A 33 -22.26 1.31 -4.97
CA ASN A 33 -22.58 0.35 -6.03
C ASN A 33 -21.72 -0.93 -5.96
N ASN A 34 -21.47 -1.44 -4.77
CA ASN A 34 -20.59 -2.59 -4.51
C ASN A 34 -19.16 -2.41 -5.06
N GLN A 35 -18.68 -1.17 -5.08
CA GLN A 35 -17.32 -0.82 -5.50
C GLN A 35 -16.64 0.02 -4.40
N PRO A 36 -15.32 -0.09 -4.22
CA PRO A 36 -14.54 0.76 -3.33
C PRO A 36 -14.70 2.26 -3.65
N PHE A 37 -14.36 3.11 -2.69
CA PHE A 37 -14.35 4.55 -2.88
C PHE A 37 -13.17 4.98 -3.75
N PRO A 38 -13.38 5.63 -4.92
CA PRO A 38 -12.26 6.22 -5.67
C PRO A 38 -11.48 7.21 -4.81
N SER A 39 -10.16 7.06 -4.72
CA SER A 39 -9.27 7.96 -3.98
C SER A 39 -9.08 9.27 -4.75
N LEU A 40 -10.17 10.02 -4.89
CA LEU A 40 -10.26 11.27 -5.65
C LEU A 40 -10.84 12.39 -4.77
N VAL A 41 -10.22 13.57 -4.86
CA VAL A 41 -10.67 14.80 -4.20
C VAL A 41 -10.71 15.91 -5.21
N ALA A 42 -11.79 16.69 -5.23
CA ALA A 42 -11.89 17.90 -6.02
C ALA A 42 -12.08 19.10 -5.10
N LEU A 43 -11.17 20.04 -5.14
CA LEU A 43 -11.16 21.25 -4.31
C LEU A 43 -11.42 22.49 -5.18
N HIS A 44 -12.18 23.43 -4.64
CA HIS A 44 -12.46 24.70 -5.27
C HIS A 44 -12.21 25.84 -4.26
N PRO A 45 -11.76 27.04 -4.67
CA PRO A 45 -11.53 28.15 -3.76
C PRO A 45 -12.76 28.56 -2.94
N GLU A 46 -13.95 28.53 -3.56
CA GLU A 46 -15.19 29.08 -3.02
C GLU A 46 -16.33 28.06 -2.85
N LYS A 47 -16.23 26.89 -3.49
CA LYS A 47 -17.30 25.86 -3.45
C LYS A 47 -16.91 24.70 -2.53
N PRO A 48 -17.88 23.90 -2.03
CA PRO A 48 -17.60 22.72 -1.24
C PRO A 48 -16.70 21.71 -1.96
N ALA A 49 -15.85 21.03 -1.22
CA ALA A 49 -15.05 19.92 -1.73
C ALA A 49 -15.94 18.76 -2.19
N MET A 50 -15.50 18.04 -3.21
CA MET A 50 -16.17 16.84 -3.72
C MET A 50 -15.22 15.65 -3.68
N PHE A 51 -15.76 14.43 -3.58
CA PHE A 51 -14.99 13.23 -3.30
C PHE A 51 -15.47 12.01 -4.10
N GLY A 52 -14.60 11.01 -4.23
CA GLY A 52 -14.96 9.67 -4.65
C GLY A 52 -15.65 9.60 -6.02
N TRP A 53 -16.77 8.91 -6.05
CA TRP A 53 -17.52 8.65 -7.28
C TRP A 53 -18.09 9.91 -7.93
N ASP A 54 -18.47 10.93 -7.15
CA ASP A 54 -18.95 12.20 -7.70
C ASP A 54 -17.86 12.90 -8.51
N VAL A 55 -16.61 12.84 -8.02
CA VAL A 55 -15.46 13.39 -8.76
C VAL A 55 -15.17 12.53 -10.00
N LYS A 56 -15.16 11.20 -9.85
CA LYS A 56 -14.88 10.28 -10.97
C LYS A 56 -15.87 10.49 -12.13
N LYS A 57 -17.16 10.51 -11.84
CA LYS A 57 -18.24 10.66 -12.85
C LYS A 57 -18.30 12.05 -13.51
N ARG A 58 -17.85 13.09 -12.83
CA ARG A 58 -17.98 14.48 -13.27
C ARG A 58 -16.64 15.18 -13.48
N ARG A 59 -15.56 14.42 -13.64
CA ARG A 59 -14.19 14.97 -13.66
C ARG A 59 -14.01 16.14 -14.61
N SER A 60 -14.32 15.98 -15.90
CA SER A 60 -14.18 17.05 -16.91
C SER A 60 -15.07 18.24 -16.62
N GLN A 61 -16.31 18.01 -16.14
CA GLN A 61 -17.24 19.06 -15.75
C GLN A 61 -16.68 19.88 -14.57
N LEU A 62 -16.19 19.19 -13.52
CA LEU A 62 -15.61 19.84 -12.35
C LEU A 62 -14.38 20.67 -12.70
N ILE A 63 -13.50 20.16 -13.57
CA ILE A 63 -12.34 20.92 -14.05
C ILE A 63 -12.82 22.20 -14.80
N ALA A 64 -13.82 22.08 -15.66
CA ALA A 64 -14.40 23.24 -16.37
C ALA A 64 -15.09 24.23 -15.41
N GLU A 65 -15.60 23.79 -14.29
CA GLU A 65 -16.17 24.62 -13.20
C GLU A 65 -15.12 25.24 -12.27
N GLY A 66 -13.83 25.01 -12.52
CA GLY A 66 -12.70 25.56 -11.74
C GLY A 66 -12.25 24.72 -10.55
N TYR A 67 -12.68 23.47 -10.45
CA TYR A 67 -12.16 22.56 -9.43
C TYR A 67 -10.78 22.03 -9.79
N HIS A 68 -9.93 21.89 -8.79
CA HIS A 68 -8.68 21.14 -8.85
C HIS A 68 -8.96 19.68 -8.47
N VAL A 69 -8.88 18.78 -9.44
CA VAL A 69 -9.04 17.34 -9.21
C VAL A 69 -7.70 16.72 -8.82
N ILE A 70 -7.65 16.16 -7.63
CA ILE A 70 -6.45 15.60 -7.01
C ILE A 70 -6.62 14.08 -6.94
N ALA A 71 -5.67 13.36 -7.53
CA ALA A 71 -5.57 11.90 -7.52
C ALA A 71 -4.19 11.49 -6.98
N SER A 72 -4.03 10.22 -6.65
CA SER A 72 -2.74 9.63 -6.25
C SER A 72 -2.04 10.34 -5.08
N PHE A 73 -2.78 11.04 -4.21
CA PHE A 73 -2.22 11.78 -3.08
C PHE A 73 -1.59 10.88 -2.01
N LYS A 74 -1.90 9.56 -1.97
CA LYS A 74 -1.19 8.57 -1.15
C LYS A 74 0.31 8.53 -1.50
N SER A 75 0.65 8.57 -2.79
CA SER A 75 2.04 8.42 -3.24
C SER A 75 2.94 9.59 -2.87
N ILE A 76 2.36 10.76 -2.61
CA ILE A 76 3.09 11.96 -2.17
C ILE A 76 2.93 12.25 -0.67
N LEU A 77 2.23 11.38 0.06
CA LEU A 77 2.05 11.51 1.50
C LEU A 77 3.42 11.45 2.20
N GLY A 78 3.66 12.33 3.15
CA GLY A 78 4.95 12.48 3.82
C GLY A 78 5.96 13.36 3.09
N SER A 79 5.63 13.88 1.89
CA SER A 79 6.45 14.87 1.21
C SER A 79 6.07 16.30 1.62
N GLU A 80 6.97 17.25 1.35
CA GLU A 80 6.73 18.69 1.56
C GLU A 80 5.95 19.36 0.41
N GLN A 81 5.43 18.58 -0.53
CA GLN A 81 4.66 19.12 -1.65
C GLN A 81 3.42 19.84 -1.15
N SER A 82 3.06 20.93 -1.82
CA SER A 82 1.83 21.67 -1.54
C SER A 82 0.97 21.80 -2.81
N ILE A 83 -0.33 21.63 -2.64
CA ILE A 83 -1.35 21.73 -3.69
C ILE A 83 -2.03 23.07 -3.54
N ALA A 84 -1.82 23.97 -4.51
CA ALA A 84 -2.44 25.29 -4.51
C ALA A 84 -3.86 25.24 -5.10
N VAL A 85 -4.83 25.79 -4.40
CA VAL A 85 -6.23 25.92 -4.83
C VAL A 85 -6.72 27.32 -4.51
N GLY A 86 -6.69 28.22 -5.49
CA GLY A 86 -6.83 29.67 -5.26
C GLY A 86 -5.72 30.17 -4.34
N ASP A 87 -6.07 30.91 -3.31
CA ASP A 87 -5.12 31.47 -2.32
C ASP A 87 -4.74 30.45 -1.20
N LYS A 88 -5.36 29.28 -1.19
CA LYS A 88 -5.12 28.23 -0.19
C LYS A 88 -4.09 27.23 -0.66
N LYS A 89 -3.29 26.72 0.28
CA LYS A 89 -2.35 25.62 0.05
C LYS A 89 -2.74 24.44 0.94
N TYR A 90 -2.80 23.28 0.34
CA TYR A 90 -3.08 22.01 1.01
C TYR A 90 -1.86 21.12 0.97
N SER A 91 -1.48 20.54 2.09
CA SER A 91 -0.50 19.46 2.12
C SER A 91 -1.15 18.13 1.68
N PRO A 92 -0.38 17.11 1.28
CA PRO A 92 -0.90 15.77 1.05
C PRO A 92 -1.63 15.20 2.27
N LEU A 93 -1.18 15.53 3.48
CA LEU A 93 -1.85 15.20 4.73
C LEU A 93 -3.25 15.81 4.82
N ASP A 94 -3.40 17.10 4.49
CA ASP A 94 -4.71 17.78 4.55
C ASP A 94 -5.70 17.13 3.57
N VAL A 95 -5.26 16.85 2.35
CA VAL A 95 -6.08 16.17 1.33
C VAL A 95 -6.48 14.78 1.81
N THR A 96 -5.54 14.02 2.40
CA THR A 96 -5.81 12.68 2.94
C THR A 96 -6.81 12.74 4.09
N ALA A 97 -6.68 13.72 5.00
CA ALA A 97 -7.62 13.89 6.12
C ALA A 97 -9.03 14.22 5.64
N LEU A 98 -9.17 15.11 4.66
CA LEU A 98 -10.46 15.44 4.05
C LEU A 98 -11.10 14.19 3.40
N PHE A 99 -10.31 13.42 2.67
CA PHE A 99 -10.79 12.21 2.02
C PHE A 99 -11.19 11.13 3.04
N LEU A 100 -10.39 10.87 4.06
CA LEU A 100 -10.73 9.91 5.12
C LEU A 100 -11.96 10.36 5.93
N SER A 101 -12.15 11.66 6.14
CA SER A 101 -13.38 12.20 6.75
C SER A 101 -14.62 11.90 5.91
N TYR A 102 -14.51 12.05 4.58
CA TYR A 102 -15.57 11.66 3.64
C TYR A 102 -15.86 10.16 3.72
N VAL A 103 -14.83 9.31 3.61
CA VAL A 103 -14.98 7.84 3.68
C VAL A 103 -15.65 7.44 4.99
N LYS A 104 -15.18 7.98 6.12
CA LYS A 104 -15.77 7.73 7.45
C LYS A 104 -17.25 8.06 7.46
N SER A 105 -17.62 9.27 7.02
CA SER A 105 -19.02 9.71 6.99
C SER A 105 -19.91 8.80 6.13
N ARG A 106 -19.39 8.34 4.99
CA ARG A 106 -20.14 7.41 4.09
C ARG A 106 -20.31 6.04 4.73
N VAL A 107 -19.23 5.51 5.35
CA VAL A 107 -19.27 4.19 6.03
C VAL A 107 -20.22 4.24 7.21
N GLU A 108 -20.15 5.27 8.07
CA GLU A 108 -21.04 5.42 9.23
C GLU A 108 -22.51 5.53 8.84
N ALA A 109 -22.81 6.22 7.73
CA ALA A 109 -24.16 6.32 7.20
C ALA A 109 -24.70 4.97 6.68
N MET A 110 -23.84 4.11 6.11
CA MET A 110 -24.22 2.77 5.63
C MET A 110 -24.26 1.74 6.74
N ALA A 111 -23.32 1.82 7.69
CA ALA A 111 -23.23 0.89 8.82
C ALA A 111 -24.22 1.18 9.93
N GLU A 112 -24.82 2.39 9.97
CA GLU A 112 -25.67 2.91 11.05
C GLU A 112 -24.98 2.87 12.42
N ARG A 113 -23.64 3.01 12.41
CA ARG A 113 -22.78 3.02 13.60
C ARG A 113 -21.49 3.78 13.37
N SER A 114 -20.81 4.18 14.47
CA SER A 114 -19.57 4.96 14.40
C SER A 114 -18.37 4.10 14.05
N MET A 115 -17.49 4.63 13.18
CA MET A 115 -16.17 4.10 12.86
C MET A 115 -15.11 4.96 13.56
N THR A 116 -14.85 4.69 14.84
CA THR A 116 -13.91 5.48 15.66
C THR A 116 -12.48 4.97 15.61
N GLU A 117 -12.29 3.71 15.22
CA GLU A 117 -10.99 3.07 15.12
C GLU A 117 -10.96 2.05 14.00
N ALA A 118 -9.76 1.79 13.46
CA ALA A 118 -9.53 0.81 12.41
C ALA A 118 -8.09 0.28 12.42
N VAL A 119 -7.87 -0.91 11.86
CA VAL A 119 -6.57 -1.33 11.33
C VAL A 119 -6.47 -0.85 9.89
N MET A 120 -5.34 -0.26 9.52
CA MET A 120 -5.11 0.24 8.17
C MET A 120 -4.02 -0.57 7.47
N ALA A 121 -4.31 -1.02 6.26
CA ALA A 121 -3.32 -1.66 5.42
C ALA A 121 -2.43 -0.61 4.73
N ILE A 122 -1.14 -0.93 4.63
CA ILE A 122 -0.11 -0.10 4.01
C ILE A 122 0.83 -0.95 3.14
N PRO A 123 1.45 -0.38 2.11
CA PRO A 123 2.51 -1.07 1.38
C PRO A 123 3.67 -1.45 2.30
N VAL A 124 4.38 -2.53 1.94
CA VAL A 124 5.55 -3.00 2.72
C VAL A 124 6.63 -1.93 2.84
N ASP A 125 6.89 -1.22 1.74
CA ASP A 125 7.91 -0.17 1.66
C ASP A 125 7.43 1.23 2.11
N PHE A 126 6.24 1.29 2.76
CA PHE A 126 5.66 2.55 3.23
C PHE A 126 6.56 3.19 4.29
N LYS A 127 7.09 4.37 3.96
CA LYS A 127 8.09 5.05 4.78
C LYS A 127 7.54 5.52 6.13
N PRO A 128 8.38 5.68 7.16
CA PRO A 128 7.97 6.16 8.48
C PRO A 128 7.21 7.51 8.43
N GLU A 129 7.68 8.45 7.60
CA GLU A 129 7.02 9.74 7.42
C GLU A 129 5.61 9.58 6.83
N GLN A 130 5.44 8.64 5.92
CA GLN A 130 4.14 8.33 5.33
C GLN A 130 3.22 7.68 6.37
N ARG A 131 3.73 6.76 7.22
CA ARG A 131 2.96 6.15 8.32
C ARG A 131 2.48 7.22 9.31
N ARG A 132 3.38 8.08 9.78
CA ARG A 132 3.04 9.19 10.69
C ARG A 132 2.00 10.14 10.08
N ASN A 133 2.16 10.52 8.81
CA ASN A 133 1.20 11.38 8.13
C ASN A 133 -0.15 10.71 7.93
N LEU A 134 -0.18 9.41 7.62
CA LEU A 134 -1.44 8.66 7.49
C LEU A 134 -2.15 8.54 8.84
N ARG A 135 -1.42 8.24 9.93
CA ARG A 135 -1.97 8.22 11.30
C ARG A 135 -2.54 9.58 11.70
N GLU A 136 -1.83 10.65 11.43
CA GLU A 136 -2.29 12.02 11.72
C GLU A 136 -3.51 12.40 10.87
N ALA A 137 -3.54 12.04 9.58
CA ALA A 137 -4.69 12.27 8.71
C ALA A 137 -5.94 11.51 9.19
N ALA A 138 -5.78 10.24 9.57
CA ALA A 138 -6.84 9.43 10.15
C ALA A 138 -7.34 10.02 11.47
N LYS A 139 -6.45 10.47 12.35
CA LYS A 139 -6.79 11.15 13.59
C LYS A 139 -7.60 12.42 13.35
N ARG A 140 -7.23 13.26 12.37
CA ARG A 140 -8.00 14.44 11.98
C ARG A 140 -9.38 14.09 11.42
N ALA A 141 -9.50 12.92 10.77
CA ALA A 141 -10.79 12.38 10.35
C ALA A 141 -11.60 11.74 11.50
N GLY A 142 -11.07 11.71 12.72
CA GLY A 142 -11.71 11.08 13.88
C GLY A 142 -11.66 9.54 13.85
N ILE A 143 -10.60 8.98 13.23
CA ILE A 143 -10.31 7.54 13.18
C ILE A 143 -9.00 7.30 13.94
N ARG A 144 -9.05 6.50 15.01
CA ARG A 144 -7.84 6.01 15.69
C ARG A 144 -7.29 4.80 14.94
N VAL A 145 -6.08 4.90 14.43
CA VAL A 145 -5.37 3.75 13.84
C VAL A 145 -4.91 2.84 14.97
N LYS A 146 -5.51 1.67 15.10
CA LYS A 146 -5.13 0.65 16.11
C LYS A 146 -3.73 0.12 15.83
N SER A 147 -3.51 -0.26 14.58
CA SER A 147 -2.20 -0.65 14.04
C SER A 147 -2.19 -0.49 12.53
N PHE A 148 -1.01 -0.47 11.96
CA PHE A 148 -0.83 -0.72 10.55
C PHE A 148 -0.60 -2.22 10.31
N VAL A 149 -0.90 -2.70 9.12
CA VAL A 149 -0.57 -4.04 8.63
C VAL A 149 -0.10 -3.91 7.20
N SER A 150 0.82 -4.74 6.75
CA SER A 150 1.19 -4.74 5.33
C SER A 150 0.05 -5.29 4.46
N GLU A 151 -0.11 -4.72 3.27
CA GLU A 151 -1.12 -5.14 2.30
C GLU A 151 -1.05 -6.66 2.02
N PRO A 152 0.15 -7.27 1.78
CA PRO A 152 0.23 -8.71 1.55
C PRO A 152 -0.13 -9.55 2.78
N THR A 153 0.25 -9.13 3.99
CA THR A 153 -0.16 -9.82 5.22
C THR A 153 -1.67 -9.76 5.41
N ALA A 154 -2.28 -8.60 5.20
CA ALA A 154 -3.73 -8.45 5.28
C ALA A 154 -4.44 -9.33 4.24
N ALA A 155 -3.97 -9.33 2.98
CA ALA A 155 -4.51 -10.19 1.93
C ALA A 155 -4.44 -11.68 2.31
N TYR A 156 -3.29 -12.14 2.82
CA TYR A 156 -3.11 -13.50 3.29
C TYR A 156 -4.09 -13.86 4.41
N VAL A 157 -4.22 -13.01 5.43
CA VAL A 157 -5.16 -13.23 6.55
C VAL A 157 -6.59 -13.39 6.08
N ASN A 158 -7.01 -12.59 5.10
CA ASN A 158 -8.33 -12.70 4.49
C ASN A 158 -8.57 -14.05 3.80
N CYS A 159 -7.54 -14.57 3.13
CA CYS A 159 -7.60 -15.78 2.29
C CYS A 159 -7.00 -17.03 2.98
N ARG A 160 -6.67 -16.95 4.28
CA ARG A 160 -5.97 -18.01 5.04
C ARG A 160 -6.64 -19.38 4.92
N LYS A 161 -7.97 -19.43 4.80
CA LYS A 161 -8.69 -20.69 4.64
C LYS A 161 -8.46 -21.33 3.28
N ASP A 162 -8.39 -20.53 2.23
CA ASP A 162 -8.18 -20.99 0.85
C ASP A 162 -6.71 -21.37 0.60
N LEU A 163 -5.82 -20.87 1.46
CA LEU A 163 -4.38 -21.11 1.46
C LEU A 163 -3.94 -22.09 2.55
N ALA A 164 -4.88 -22.94 3.05
CA ALA A 164 -4.60 -23.85 4.16
C ALA A 164 -3.43 -24.79 3.82
N GLY A 165 -2.39 -24.76 4.67
CA GLY A 165 -1.16 -25.56 4.51
C GLY A 165 -0.05 -24.86 3.71
N ALA A 166 -0.29 -23.70 3.11
CA ALA A 166 0.74 -22.91 2.47
C ALA A 166 1.58 -22.15 3.52
N SER A 167 2.88 -22.36 3.50
CA SER A 167 3.85 -21.66 4.35
C SER A 167 4.60 -20.55 3.61
N ASN A 168 4.78 -20.68 2.30
CA ASN A 168 5.44 -19.69 1.46
C ASN A 168 4.48 -19.24 0.37
N VAL A 169 4.07 -17.96 0.39
CA VAL A 169 3.06 -17.41 -0.51
C VAL A 169 3.61 -16.22 -1.27
N ALA A 170 3.47 -16.24 -2.59
CA ALA A 170 3.69 -15.08 -3.43
C ALA A 170 2.38 -14.29 -3.51
N VAL A 171 2.31 -13.12 -2.88
CA VAL A 171 1.19 -12.20 -3.00
C VAL A 171 1.43 -11.31 -4.22
N PHE A 172 0.57 -11.48 -5.20
CA PHE A 172 0.59 -10.76 -6.48
C PHE A 172 -0.52 -9.73 -6.46
N ASP A 173 -0.17 -8.48 -6.06
CA ASP A 173 -1.11 -7.37 -5.97
C ASP A 173 -1.00 -6.47 -7.21
N TRP A 174 -1.98 -6.58 -8.10
CA TRP A 174 -2.08 -5.70 -9.25
C TRP A 174 -3.24 -4.74 -9.10
N GLY A 175 -2.94 -3.58 -8.54
CA GLY A 175 -3.89 -2.50 -8.31
C GLY A 175 -4.15 -1.63 -9.54
N GLY A 176 -4.77 -0.47 -9.30
CA GLY A 176 -5.03 0.50 -10.36
C GLY A 176 -3.81 1.33 -10.76
N GLY A 177 -2.84 1.54 -9.87
CA GLY A 177 -1.65 2.37 -10.11
C GLY A 177 -0.33 1.61 -10.13
N THR A 178 -0.25 0.47 -9.42
CA THR A 178 0.97 -0.31 -9.24
C THR A 178 0.71 -1.80 -9.40
N LEU A 179 1.76 -2.52 -9.69
CA LEU A 179 1.90 -3.95 -9.51
C LEU A 179 2.94 -4.16 -8.43
N ASP A 180 2.55 -4.80 -7.33
CA ASP A 180 3.40 -5.09 -6.20
C ASP A 180 3.40 -6.60 -5.93
N ILE A 181 4.59 -7.18 -5.84
CA ILE A 181 4.76 -8.61 -5.59
C ILE A 181 5.53 -8.76 -4.29
N SER A 182 4.91 -9.44 -3.32
CA SER A 182 5.50 -9.70 -2.01
C SER A 182 5.59 -11.19 -1.77
N LEU A 183 6.78 -11.67 -1.45
CA LEU A 183 6.96 -13.04 -0.99
C LEU A 183 6.90 -13.07 0.53
N ILE A 184 6.00 -13.86 1.08
CA ILE A 184 5.81 -14.01 2.52
C ILE A 184 6.06 -15.45 2.94
N SER A 185 6.61 -15.62 4.15
CA SER A 185 6.68 -16.90 4.85
C SER A 185 5.78 -16.85 6.08
N VAL A 186 5.10 -17.94 6.35
CA VAL A 186 4.18 -18.07 7.47
C VAL A 186 4.61 -19.27 8.31
N GLU A 187 5.18 -19.00 9.47
CA GLU A 187 5.63 -20.02 10.41
C GLU A 187 5.05 -19.76 11.79
N LYS A 188 4.45 -20.79 12.40
CA LYS A 188 3.93 -20.72 13.79
C LYS A 188 3.09 -19.47 14.09
N GLN A 189 2.21 -19.07 13.16
CA GLN A 189 1.36 -17.89 13.25
C GLN A 189 2.11 -16.54 13.11
N GLU A 190 3.36 -16.54 12.69
CA GLU A 190 4.09 -15.34 12.32
C GLU A 190 4.22 -15.22 10.81
N VAL A 191 3.90 -14.05 10.28
CA VAL A 191 4.06 -13.69 8.88
C VAL A 191 5.30 -12.83 8.75
N SER A 192 6.23 -13.31 7.94
CA SER A 192 7.48 -12.61 7.60
C SER A 192 7.51 -12.25 6.12
N GLU A 193 7.93 -11.05 5.80
CA GLU A 193 8.13 -10.62 4.43
C GLU A 193 9.56 -10.95 3.97
N LEU A 194 9.68 -11.82 2.97
CA LEU A 194 10.98 -12.28 2.45
C LEU A 194 11.56 -11.31 1.43
N ALA A 195 10.72 -10.84 0.51
CA ALA A 195 11.10 -9.86 -0.50
C ALA A 195 9.87 -9.11 -1.03
N VAL A 196 10.12 -7.91 -1.54
CA VAL A 196 9.13 -7.08 -2.23
C VAL A 196 9.74 -6.58 -3.53
N ALA A 197 8.96 -6.66 -4.61
CA ALA A 197 9.26 -6.03 -5.89
C ALA A 197 8.03 -5.28 -6.37
N GLY A 198 8.21 -4.05 -6.80
CA GLY A 198 7.10 -3.20 -7.25
C GLY A 198 7.43 -2.46 -8.54
N GLN A 199 6.41 -2.19 -9.34
CA GLN A 199 6.50 -1.41 -10.56
C GLN A 199 5.29 -0.49 -10.73
N ARG A 200 5.50 0.70 -11.28
CA ARG A 200 4.42 1.59 -11.72
C ARG A 200 3.80 1.03 -13.01
N LEU A 201 2.96 0.06 -12.83
CA LEU A 201 2.21 -0.62 -13.88
C LEU A 201 0.87 -1.02 -13.29
N GLY A 202 -0.15 -0.22 -13.49
CA GLY A 202 -1.48 -0.46 -12.92
C GLY A 202 -2.58 -0.59 -13.97
N GLY A 203 -3.78 -0.89 -13.48
CA GLY A 203 -4.98 -0.95 -14.31
C GLY A 203 -5.25 0.36 -15.07
N ASN A 204 -4.87 1.51 -14.49
CA ASN A 204 -5.03 2.82 -15.13
C ASN A 204 -4.11 2.98 -16.36
N ASP A 205 -2.90 2.40 -16.33
CA ASP A 205 -1.98 2.41 -17.49
C ASP A 205 -2.56 1.55 -18.61
N ILE A 206 -3.16 0.42 -18.24
CA ILE A 206 -3.87 -0.45 -19.20
C ILE A 206 -5.07 0.29 -19.80
N ASP A 207 -5.86 1.02 -18.99
CA ASP A 207 -6.99 1.82 -19.49
C ASP A 207 -6.55 2.89 -20.48
N GLN A 208 -5.45 3.59 -20.20
CA GLN A 208 -4.88 4.59 -21.11
C GLN A 208 -4.37 3.95 -22.42
N MET A 209 -3.68 2.83 -22.33
CA MET A 209 -3.20 2.09 -23.49
C MET A 209 -4.37 1.59 -24.33
N PHE A 210 -5.41 1.07 -23.70
CA PHE A 210 -6.63 0.59 -24.34
C PHE A 210 -7.39 1.73 -25.03
N ALA A 211 -7.54 2.88 -24.35
CA ALA A 211 -8.17 4.07 -24.90
C ALA A 211 -7.43 4.60 -26.15
N ARG A 212 -6.09 4.63 -26.13
CA ARG A 212 -5.28 4.99 -27.31
C ARG A 212 -5.47 4.01 -28.47
N HIS A 213 -5.53 2.72 -28.18
CA HIS A 213 -5.79 1.68 -29.18
C HIS A 213 -7.19 1.85 -29.82
N LEU A 214 -8.23 2.01 -29.00
CA LEU A 214 -9.59 2.23 -29.46
C LEU A 214 -9.71 3.51 -30.29
N HIS A 215 -9.13 4.61 -29.84
CA HIS A 215 -9.11 5.85 -30.59
C HIS A 215 -8.46 5.66 -31.98
N SER A 216 -7.27 5.05 -32.02
CA SER A 216 -6.56 4.80 -33.31
C SER A 216 -7.35 3.94 -34.28
N ARG A 217 -8.13 2.98 -33.76
CA ARG A 217 -9.03 2.14 -34.61
C ARG A 217 -10.21 2.96 -35.12
N ILE A 218 -10.91 3.66 -34.23
CA ILE A 218 -12.06 4.50 -34.55
C ILE A 218 -11.68 5.62 -35.51
N ALA A 219 -10.57 6.30 -35.24
CA ALA A 219 -10.06 7.39 -36.09
C ALA A 219 -9.83 6.93 -37.52
N ARG A 220 -9.25 5.74 -37.72
CA ARG A 220 -9.08 5.12 -39.09
C ARG A 220 -10.41 4.80 -39.72
N GLN A 221 -11.39 4.28 -38.99
CA GLN A 221 -12.71 3.92 -39.54
C GLN A 221 -13.55 5.15 -39.91
N GLU A 222 -13.46 6.21 -39.14
CA GLU A 222 -14.28 7.41 -39.29
C GLU A 222 -13.57 8.53 -40.05
N GLY A 223 -12.31 8.35 -40.45
CA GLY A 223 -11.51 9.34 -41.14
C GLY A 223 -11.11 10.55 -40.31
N ASP A 224 -11.01 10.38 -38.96
CA ASP A 224 -10.50 11.42 -38.07
C ASP A 224 -8.97 11.41 -38.09
N ALA A 225 -8.36 12.53 -38.44
CA ALA A 225 -6.91 12.65 -38.53
C ALA A 225 -6.25 13.01 -37.20
N ARG A 226 -7.03 13.28 -36.15
CA ARG A 226 -6.52 13.67 -34.82
C ARG A 226 -5.84 12.49 -34.13
N SER A 227 -4.74 12.77 -33.44
CA SER A 227 -4.14 11.82 -32.52
C SER A 227 -4.94 11.78 -31.22
N PHE A 228 -4.67 10.80 -30.37
CA PHE A 228 -5.28 10.72 -29.01
C PHE A 228 -4.98 11.98 -28.17
N ASP A 229 -3.81 12.57 -28.35
CA ASP A 229 -3.39 13.75 -27.57
C ASP A 229 -4.04 15.05 -28.09
N ASP A 230 -4.62 15.04 -29.29
CA ASP A 230 -5.39 16.16 -29.84
C ASP A 230 -6.88 16.14 -29.44
N LEU A 231 -7.33 15.09 -28.76
CA LEU A 231 -8.69 15.01 -28.25
C LEU A 231 -8.97 16.08 -27.21
N THR A 232 -10.19 16.60 -27.20
CA THR A 232 -10.65 17.44 -26.10
C THR A 232 -10.61 16.68 -24.78
N PRO A 233 -10.47 17.37 -23.63
CA PRO A 233 -10.51 16.70 -22.31
C PRO A 233 -11.76 15.83 -22.16
N ALA A 234 -12.92 16.27 -22.59
CA ALA A 234 -14.17 15.53 -22.50
C ALA A 234 -14.18 14.26 -23.36
N GLU A 235 -13.66 14.32 -24.61
CA GLU A 235 -13.52 13.14 -25.46
C GLU A 235 -12.51 12.15 -24.87
N ARG A 236 -11.41 12.65 -24.32
CA ARG A 236 -10.37 11.82 -23.71
C ARG A 236 -10.89 11.11 -22.45
N ASP A 237 -11.54 11.82 -21.55
CA ASP A 237 -12.13 11.23 -20.36
C ASP A 237 -13.18 10.18 -20.76
N GLN A 238 -14.03 10.48 -21.76
CA GLN A 238 -15.06 9.55 -22.20
C GLN A 238 -14.46 8.23 -22.74
N ILE A 239 -13.45 8.30 -23.61
CA ILE A 239 -12.89 7.06 -24.17
C ILE A 239 -12.11 6.26 -23.13
N VAL A 240 -11.44 6.91 -22.15
CA VAL A 240 -10.77 6.25 -21.04
C VAL A 240 -11.79 5.55 -20.14
N ASP A 241 -12.88 6.22 -19.76
CA ASP A 241 -13.95 5.62 -18.95
C ASP A 241 -14.59 4.41 -19.67
N ARG A 242 -14.85 4.51 -20.98
CA ARG A 242 -15.39 3.38 -21.76
C ARG A 242 -14.38 2.25 -21.91
N SER A 243 -13.09 2.54 -21.97
CA SER A 243 -12.03 1.53 -21.96
C SER A 243 -11.98 0.80 -20.62
N GLU A 244 -12.07 1.50 -19.48
CA GLU A 244 -12.16 0.89 -18.15
C GLU A 244 -13.41 -0.02 -18.03
N GLU A 245 -14.58 0.47 -18.48
CA GLU A 245 -15.82 -0.33 -18.49
C GLU A 245 -15.67 -1.59 -19.36
N ALA A 246 -15.12 -1.45 -20.57
CA ALA A 246 -14.88 -2.58 -21.46
C ALA A 246 -13.85 -3.57 -20.89
N LYS A 247 -12.75 -3.09 -20.30
CA LYS A 247 -11.77 -3.92 -19.59
C LYS A 247 -12.41 -4.76 -18.48
N LYS A 248 -13.22 -4.12 -17.62
CA LYS A 248 -13.94 -4.80 -16.54
C LYS A 248 -14.92 -5.85 -17.08
N ARG A 249 -15.60 -5.54 -18.17
CA ARG A 249 -16.54 -6.49 -18.79
C ARG A 249 -15.80 -7.70 -19.41
N LEU A 250 -14.64 -7.48 -20.02
CA LEU A 250 -13.79 -8.55 -20.55
C LEU A 250 -13.18 -9.47 -19.47
N SER A 251 -13.33 -9.13 -18.20
CA SER A 251 -12.99 -10.07 -17.10
C SER A 251 -13.98 -11.23 -16.97
N THR A 252 -15.19 -11.10 -17.50
CA THR A 252 -16.25 -12.12 -17.46
C THR A 252 -16.79 -12.52 -18.84
N ASP A 253 -16.72 -11.63 -19.82
CA ASP A 253 -17.34 -11.81 -21.14
C ASP A 253 -16.25 -11.91 -22.22
N ASP A 254 -16.54 -12.64 -23.32
CA ASP A 254 -15.64 -12.76 -24.48
C ASP A 254 -15.58 -11.49 -25.34
N SER A 255 -16.51 -10.55 -25.12
CA SER A 255 -16.55 -9.29 -25.85
C SER A 255 -17.20 -8.18 -25.04
N ALA A 256 -16.78 -6.94 -25.29
CA ALA A 256 -17.33 -5.76 -24.66
C ALA A 256 -17.75 -4.70 -25.69
N PRO A 257 -19.00 -4.18 -25.64
CA PRO A 257 -19.43 -3.09 -26.48
C PRO A 257 -18.88 -1.76 -25.94
N VAL A 258 -18.42 -0.91 -26.86
CA VAL A 258 -17.98 0.46 -26.59
C VAL A 258 -18.94 1.43 -27.26
N ARG A 259 -19.45 2.42 -26.51
CA ARG A 259 -20.33 3.47 -27.02
C ARG A 259 -19.79 4.83 -26.65
N LEU A 260 -19.51 5.64 -27.70
CA LEU A 260 -19.01 7.01 -27.53
C LEU A 260 -20.05 7.99 -28.11
N MET A 261 -20.33 9.04 -27.35
CA MET A 261 -21.29 10.07 -27.75
C MET A 261 -20.55 11.37 -28.10
N ARG A 262 -20.92 11.99 -29.22
CA ARG A 262 -20.28 13.23 -29.73
C ARG A 262 -18.76 13.11 -29.78
N TYR A 263 -18.29 12.02 -30.37
CA TYR A 263 -16.88 11.66 -30.46
C TYR A 263 -16.43 11.64 -31.90
N ALA A 264 -15.23 12.13 -32.20
CA ALA A 264 -14.66 12.18 -33.58
C ALA A 264 -15.61 12.81 -34.59
N GLY A 265 -16.32 13.88 -34.23
CA GLY A 265 -17.29 14.56 -35.08
C GLY A 265 -18.60 13.82 -35.34
N LYS A 266 -18.81 12.65 -34.75
CA LYS A 266 -20.04 11.85 -34.84
C LYS A 266 -20.95 12.00 -33.64
N VAL A 267 -22.26 11.89 -33.85
CA VAL A 267 -23.24 11.92 -32.77
C VAL A 267 -23.08 10.72 -31.86
N MET A 268 -22.85 9.53 -32.41
CA MET A 268 -22.64 8.30 -31.68
C MET A 268 -21.77 7.34 -32.47
N ILE A 269 -20.78 6.75 -31.83
CA ILE A 269 -19.98 5.64 -32.32
C ILE A 269 -20.29 4.40 -31.53
N ARG A 270 -20.41 3.28 -32.21
CA ARG A 270 -20.54 1.94 -31.60
C ARG A 270 -19.43 1.07 -32.10
N ASP A 271 -18.75 0.41 -31.18
CA ASP A 271 -17.67 -0.52 -31.48
C ASP A 271 -17.77 -1.72 -30.54
N THR A 272 -17.05 -2.78 -30.82
CA THR A 272 -16.97 -3.97 -29.96
C THR A 272 -15.54 -4.45 -29.97
N ILE A 273 -15.00 -4.71 -28.79
CA ILE A 273 -13.67 -5.31 -28.60
C ILE A 273 -13.84 -6.75 -28.10
N THR A 274 -13.05 -7.66 -28.61
CA THR A 274 -13.03 -9.06 -28.15
C THR A 274 -11.96 -9.26 -27.08
N LEU A 275 -12.12 -10.31 -26.28
CA LEU A 275 -11.12 -10.73 -25.29
C LEU A 275 -9.77 -11.03 -25.96
N ASP A 276 -9.76 -11.68 -27.13
CA ASP A 276 -8.54 -12.00 -27.87
C ASP A 276 -7.78 -10.74 -28.35
N GLU A 277 -8.49 -9.72 -28.84
CA GLU A 277 -7.89 -8.42 -29.19
C GLU A 277 -7.30 -7.74 -27.95
N PHE A 278 -8.04 -7.75 -26.84
CA PHE A 278 -7.58 -7.16 -25.58
C PHE A 278 -6.36 -7.92 -25.02
N ALA A 279 -6.38 -9.26 -25.04
CA ALA A 279 -5.26 -10.09 -24.58
C ALA A 279 -3.98 -9.80 -25.38
N LYS A 280 -4.09 -9.68 -26.71
CA LYS A 280 -2.96 -9.28 -27.58
C LYS A 280 -2.43 -7.88 -27.24
N LEU A 281 -3.33 -6.95 -26.95
CA LEU A 281 -2.97 -5.59 -26.61
C LEU A 281 -2.15 -5.52 -25.32
N ILE A 282 -2.52 -6.29 -24.29
CA ILE A 282 -1.85 -6.25 -22.97
C ILE A 282 -0.73 -7.28 -22.81
N ALA A 283 -0.45 -8.13 -23.82
CA ALA A 283 0.48 -9.26 -23.70
C ALA A 283 1.84 -8.86 -23.12
N ALA A 284 2.44 -7.77 -23.63
CA ALA A 284 3.73 -7.28 -23.14
C ALA A 284 3.69 -6.87 -21.65
N ARG A 285 2.55 -6.37 -21.16
CA ARG A 285 2.37 -6.01 -19.74
C ARG A 285 2.22 -7.23 -18.86
N VAL A 286 1.60 -8.29 -19.37
CA VAL A 286 1.53 -9.60 -18.70
C VAL A 286 2.91 -10.24 -18.60
N ASP A 287 3.74 -10.14 -19.66
CA ASP A 287 5.12 -10.64 -19.65
C ASP A 287 6.01 -9.84 -18.66
N GLU A 288 5.82 -8.52 -18.57
CA GLU A 288 6.49 -7.69 -17.57
C GLU A 288 6.12 -8.10 -16.14
N ALA A 289 4.84 -8.41 -15.90
CA ALA A 289 4.36 -8.84 -14.59
C ALA A 289 4.91 -10.20 -14.17
N GLU A 290 5.00 -11.16 -15.09
CA GLU A 290 5.66 -12.44 -14.88
C GLU A 290 7.16 -12.25 -14.55
N SER A 291 7.85 -11.40 -15.32
CA SER A 291 9.26 -11.09 -15.07
C SER A 291 9.48 -10.49 -13.68
N LEU A 292 8.55 -9.67 -13.20
CA LEU A 292 8.61 -9.10 -11.86
C LEU A 292 8.42 -10.17 -10.76
N LEU A 293 7.58 -11.18 -11.01
CA LEU A 293 7.40 -12.31 -10.08
C LEU A 293 8.70 -13.12 -9.94
N HIS A 294 9.36 -13.43 -11.05
CA HIS A 294 10.67 -14.08 -11.05
C HIS A 294 11.73 -13.25 -10.33
N TYR A 295 11.76 -11.94 -10.60
CA TYR A 295 12.69 -11.02 -9.93
C TYR A 295 12.46 -10.96 -8.42
N ALA A 296 11.20 -10.99 -7.95
CA ALA A 296 10.89 -11.04 -6.53
C ALA A 296 11.45 -12.33 -5.87
N ALA A 297 11.32 -13.47 -6.55
CA ALA A 297 11.87 -14.75 -6.09
C ALA A 297 13.41 -14.72 -6.01
N GLU A 298 14.06 -14.21 -7.05
CA GLU A 298 15.53 -14.03 -7.07
C GLU A 298 15.99 -13.13 -5.91
N LYS A 299 15.30 -12.02 -5.68
CA LYS A 299 15.59 -11.07 -4.60
C LYS A 299 15.45 -11.71 -3.21
N ALA A 300 14.52 -12.65 -3.04
CA ALA A 300 14.37 -13.43 -1.81
C ALA A 300 15.42 -14.55 -1.68
N GLY A 301 16.19 -14.83 -2.73
CA GLY A 301 17.11 -15.95 -2.78
C GLY A 301 16.42 -17.33 -2.86
N VAL A 302 15.19 -17.37 -3.38
CA VAL A 302 14.38 -18.58 -3.54
C VAL A 302 13.98 -18.78 -5.01
N SER A 303 13.63 -20.02 -5.37
CA SER A 303 12.97 -20.30 -6.66
C SER A 303 11.45 -20.28 -6.50
N LEU A 304 10.71 -20.02 -7.57
CA LEU A 304 9.25 -20.11 -7.54
C LEU A 304 8.76 -21.52 -7.12
N GLY A 305 9.46 -22.57 -7.48
CA GLY A 305 9.14 -23.95 -7.06
C GLY A 305 9.28 -24.21 -5.55
N GLN A 306 9.76 -23.25 -4.76
CA GLN A 306 9.80 -23.31 -3.30
C GLN A 306 8.62 -22.57 -2.65
N MET A 307 7.82 -21.87 -3.44
CA MET A 307 6.55 -21.31 -2.99
C MET A 307 5.48 -22.41 -2.97
N ASP A 308 4.46 -22.25 -2.14
CA ASP A 308 3.32 -23.16 -2.06
C ASP A 308 2.12 -22.60 -2.85
N ALA A 309 2.02 -21.28 -2.93
CA ALA A 309 0.88 -20.62 -3.57
C ALA A 309 1.21 -19.25 -4.16
N ILE A 310 0.39 -18.84 -5.13
CA ILE A 310 0.27 -17.45 -5.60
C ILE A 310 -1.10 -16.93 -5.15
N LEU A 311 -1.12 -15.90 -4.33
CA LEU A 311 -2.34 -15.19 -3.94
C LEU A 311 -2.49 -13.95 -4.81
N MET A 312 -3.52 -13.93 -5.64
CA MET A 312 -3.81 -12.80 -6.52
C MET A 312 -4.77 -11.83 -5.86
N VAL A 313 -4.36 -10.57 -5.70
CA VAL A 313 -5.17 -9.48 -5.16
C VAL A 313 -5.05 -8.24 -6.04
N GLY A 314 -5.86 -7.20 -5.74
CA GLY A 314 -5.96 -6.03 -6.61
C GLY A 314 -6.88 -6.24 -7.80
N GLY A 315 -7.67 -5.21 -8.15
CA GLY A 315 -8.74 -5.32 -9.15
C GLY A 315 -8.25 -5.65 -10.57
N SER A 316 -6.97 -5.41 -10.89
CA SER A 316 -6.41 -5.77 -12.20
C SER A 316 -6.21 -7.29 -12.37
N CYS A 317 -6.10 -8.03 -11.27
CA CYS A 317 -6.04 -9.50 -11.29
C CYS A 317 -7.36 -10.17 -11.73
N GLU A 318 -8.46 -9.41 -11.87
CA GLU A 318 -9.69 -9.91 -12.47
C GLU A 318 -9.58 -10.13 -13.99
N MET A 319 -8.60 -9.49 -14.66
CA MET A 319 -8.40 -9.63 -16.10
C MET A 319 -8.02 -11.07 -16.47
N GLN A 320 -8.81 -11.70 -17.35
CA GLN A 320 -8.61 -13.10 -17.77
C GLN A 320 -7.18 -13.40 -18.28
N PRO A 321 -6.52 -12.56 -19.12
CA PRO A 321 -5.17 -12.86 -19.61
C PRO A 321 -4.13 -12.95 -18.49
N ILE A 322 -4.30 -12.18 -17.42
CA ILE A 322 -3.41 -12.19 -16.26
C ILE A 322 -3.64 -13.45 -15.44
N PHE A 323 -4.90 -13.77 -15.15
CA PHE A 323 -5.24 -14.97 -14.39
C PHE A 323 -4.75 -16.24 -15.11
N GLN A 324 -5.03 -16.37 -16.41
CA GLN A 324 -4.57 -17.49 -17.21
C GLN A 324 -3.03 -17.62 -17.25
N ARG A 325 -2.30 -16.51 -17.22
CA ARG A 325 -0.83 -16.54 -17.12
C ARG A 325 -0.38 -17.08 -15.76
N MET A 326 -0.99 -16.62 -14.67
CA MET A 326 -0.65 -17.11 -13.33
C MET A 326 -1.03 -18.59 -13.15
N GLU A 327 -2.16 -19.06 -13.72
CA GLU A 327 -2.51 -20.48 -13.72
C GLU A 327 -1.44 -21.33 -14.44
N LYS A 328 -0.93 -20.90 -15.60
CA LYS A 328 0.18 -21.60 -16.29
C LYS A 328 1.46 -21.66 -15.45
N ILE A 329 1.80 -20.57 -14.76
CA ILE A 329 2.93 -20.54 -13.84
C ILE A 329 2.66 -21.52 -12.67
N GLY A 330 1.43 -21.52 -12.13
CA GLY A 330 1.01 -22.47 -11.11
C GLY A 330 1.16 -23.92 -11.55
N GLU A 331 0.76 -24.26 -12.77
CA GLU A 331 0.95 -25.59 -13.35
C GLU A 331 2.44 -25.94 -13.52
N GLU A 332 3.25 -25.03 -14.05
CA GLU A 332 4.68 -25.22 -14.28
C GLU A 332 5.48 -25.48 -13.01
N TYR A 333 5.18 -24.71 -11.94
CA TYR A 333 5.92 -24.77 -10.67
C TYR A 333 5.18 -25.55 -9.57
N HIS A 334 4.02 -26.13 -9.86
CA HIS A 334 3.15 -26.86 -8.93
C HIS A 334 2.66 -26.01 -7.75
N LEU A 335 2.27 -24.75 -8.04
CA LEU A 335 1.77 -23.80 -7.07
C LEU A 335 0.23 -23.74 -7.06
N ASN A 336 -0.36 -23.57 -5.89
CA ASN A 336 -1.78 -23.25 -5.78
C ASN A 336 -2.01 -21.78 -6.17
N VAL A 337 -2.82 -21.52 -7.21
CA VAL A 337 -3.19 -20.13 -7.59
C VAL A 337 -4.53 -19.80 -6.98
N CYS A 338 -4.50 -18.91 -6.00
CA CYS A 338 -5.68 -18.46 -5.26
C CYS A 338 -6.09 -17.06 -5.73
N ARG A 339 -7.32 -16.93 -6.22
CA ARG A 339 -7.96 -15.66 -6.54
C ARG A 339 -9.28 -15.56 -5.80
N PRO A 340 -9.39 -14.72 -4.77
CA PRO A 340 -10.62 -14.59 -3.98
C PRO A 340 -11.76 -13.98 -4.81
N ASP A 341 -13.01 -14.41 -4.55
CA ASP A 341 -14.21 -13.95 -5.28
C ASP A 341 -14.44 -12.43 -5.20
N ALA A 342 -14.10 -11.83 -4.08
CA ALA A 342 -14.28 -10.39 -3.83
C ALA A 342 -12.91 -9.69 -3.68
N ILE A 343 -12.10 -9.80 -4.71
CA ILE A 343 -10.68 -9.43 -4.74
C ILE A 343 -10.41 -7.99 -4.27
N GLN A 344 -11.28 -7.05 -4.64
CA GLN A 344 -11.14 -5.63 -4.30
C GLN A 344 -11.35 -5.32 -2.80
N TRP A 345 -11.82 -6.30 -2.02
CA TRP A 345 -12.06 -6.16 -0.58
C TRP A 345 -11.09 -7.00 0.26
N SER A 346 -10.21 -7.77 -0.38
CA SER A 346 -9.39 -8.77 0.31
C SER A 346 -8.45 -8.15 1.33
N VAL A 347 -7.76 -7.07 0.97
CA VAL A 347 -6.83 -6.38 1.86
C VAL A 347 -7.57 -5.74 3.05
N ALA A 348 -8.64 -4.98 2.78
CA ALA A 348 -9.45 -4.38 3.84
C ALA A 348 -10.12 -5.44 4.73
N GLY A 349 -10.53 -6.58 4.14
CA GLY A 349 -11.11 -7.71 4.87
C GLY A 349 -10.15 -8.32 5.86
N GLY A 350 -8.91 -8.53 5.46
CA GLY A 350 -7.85 -9.00 6.36
C GLY A 350 -7.52 -8.00 7.46
N ALA A 351 -7.42 -6.72 7.12
CA ALA A 351 -7.23 -5.66 8.12
C ALA A 351 -8.39 -5.60 9.14
N ALA A 352 -9.65 -5.86 8.70
CA ALA A 352 -10.80 -5.93 9.59
C ALA A 352 -10.73 -7.14 10.54
N ILE A 353 -10.34 -8.32 10.04
CA ILE A 353 -10.11 -9.50 10.87
C ILE A 353 -9.06 -9.20 11.95
N LEU A 354 -7.94 -8.62 11.55
CA LEU A 354 -6.85 -8.26 12.45
C LEU A 354 -7.26 -7.17 13.46
N SER A 355 -8.21 -6.31 13.13
CA SER A 355 -8.74 -5.33 14.06
C SER A 355 -9.46 -5.97 15.27
N GLU A 356 -9.98 -7.20 15.13
CA GLU A 356 -10.53 -7.98 16.25
C GLU A 356 -9.44 -8.64 17.09
N GLN A 357 -8.33 -9.06 16.48
CA GLN A 357 -7.31 -9.92 17.07
C GLN A 357 -6.20 -9.18 17.85
N GLN A 358 -6.23 -7.84 17.94
CA GLN A 358 -5.16 -7.01 18.52
C GLN A 358 -3.77 -7.36 17.94
N PRO A 359 -3.55 -6.99 16.69
CA PRO A 359 -2.34 -7.34 15.97
C PRO A 359 -1.07 -6.84 16.68
N THR A 360 -0.06 -7.69 16.74
CA THR A 360 1.21 -7.37 17.39
C THR A 360 2.35 -7.56 16.39
N TYR A 361 3.10 -6.50 16.13
CA TYR A 361 4.39 -6.62 15.48
C TYR A 361 5.44 -7.11 16.47
N ARG A 362 6.37 -7.93 15.98
CA ARG A 362 7.55 -8.36 16.74
C ARG A 362 8.81 -8.05 15.95
N LEU A 363 9.86 -7.64 16.65
CA LEU A 363 11.15 -7.41 16.05
C LEU A 363 11.70 -8.74 15.50
N GLN A 364 11.97 -8.82 14.19
CA GLN A 364 12.42 -10.06 13.54
C GLN A 364 13.85 -10.41 13.90
N LYS A 365 14.73 -9.42 13.97
CA LYS A 365 16.14 -9.57 14.34
C LYS A 365 16.49 -8.61 15.47
N GLY A 366 17.36 -9.05 16.39
CA GLY A 366 17.85 -8.20 17.45
C GLY A 366 18.52 -6.95 16.91
N PHE A 367 18.34 -5.82 17.59
CA PHE A 367 18.96 -4.53 17.31
C PHE A 367 19.91 -4.18 18.45
N GLY A 368 21.11 -3.71 18.13
CA GLY A 368 22.10 -3.42 19.15
C GLY A 368 23.27 -2.58 18.67
N VAL A 369 24.34 -2.62 19.44
CA VAL A 369 25.59 -1.87 19.20
C VAL A 369 26.72 -2.84 18.94
N LEU A 370 27.53 -2.57 17.92
CA LEU A 370 28.82 -3.23 17.75
C LEU A 370 29.86 -2.57 18.68
N LEU A 371 30.46 -3.38 19.54
CA LEU A 371 31.52 -2.96 20.45
C LEU A 371 32.88 -2.86 19.73
N SER A 372 33.91 -2.39 20.41
CA SER A 372 35.25 -2.19 19.83
C SER A 372 35.97 -3.48 19.42
N ASP A 373 35.52 -4.62 19.93
CA ASP A 373 36.02 -5.97 19.60
C ASP A 373 35.16 -6.65 18.51
N ASP A 374 34.32 -5.87 17.82
CA ASP A 374 33.31 -6.36 16.85
C ASP A 374 32.27 -7.32 17.42
N SER A 375 32.14 -7.44 18.74
CA SER A 375 31.05 -8.18 19.34
C SER A 375 29.74 -7.39 19.24
N PHE A 376 28.62 -8.11 19.11
CA PHE A 376 27.28 -7.51 19.09
C PHE A 376 26.71 -7.46 20.51
N TYR A 377 26.35 -6.28 20.97
CA TYR A 377 25.66 -6.06 22.24
C TYR A 377 24.18 -5.76 21.97
N PRO A 378 23.25 -6.64 22.37
CA PRO A 378 21.81 -6.44 22.11
C PRO A 378 21.26 -5.30 22.97
N VAL A 379 20.52 -4.40 22.33
CA VAL A 379 19.74 -3.32 22.98
C VAL A 379 18.25 -3.68 22.98
N LEU A 380 17.80 -4.27 21.88
CA LEU A 380 16.45 -4.82 21.71
C LEU A 380 16.61 -6.23 21.17
N GLU A 381 16.07 -7.21 21.85
CA GLU A 381 16.15 -8.61 21.42
C GLU A 381 15.09 -8.93 20.37
N ALA A 382 15.37 -9.90 19.50
CA ALA A 382 14.37 -10.44 18.59
C ALA A 382 13.16 -10.97 19.32
N GLY A 383 11.97 -10.87 18.73
CA GLY A 383 10.71 -11.32 19.29
C GLY A 383 10.01 -10.33 20.24
N HIS A 384 10.63 -9.20 20.60
CA HIS A 384 9.95 -8.16 21.36
C HIS A 384 8.76 -7.58 20.59
N ALA A 385 7.62 -7.51 21.28
CA ALA A 385 6.41 -6.85 20.75
C ALA A 385 6.60 -5.32 20.65
N VAL A 386 6.01 -4.71 19.65
CA VAL A 386 6.05 -3.26 19.39
C VAL A 386 4.69 -2.66 19.78
N PRO A 387 4.63 -1.50 20.45
CA PRO A 387 5.77 -0.65 20.86
C PRO A 387 6.54 -1.21 22.06
N TYR A 388 7.80 -0.84 22.19
CA TYR A 388 8.66 -1.30 23.27
C TYR A 388 9.71 -0.24 23.67
N LYS A 389 9.93 -0.09 24.97
CA LYS A 389 10.98 0.79 25.50
C LYS A 389 12.01 -0.03 26.25
N ALA A 390 13.25 0.00 25.80
CA ALA A 390 14.36 -0.65 26.49
C ALA A 390 14.73 0.06 27.80
N GLN A 391 15.33 -0.68 28.73
CA GLN A 391 16.01 -0.07 29.87
C GLN A 391 17.18 0.77 29.36
N GLU A 392 17.47 1.87 30.07
CA GLU A 392 18.63 2.68 29.78
C GLU A 392 19.93 1.87 29.97
N LEU A 393 20.78 1.87 28.97
CA LEU A 393 22.07 1.22 28.98
C LEU A 393 23.19 2.22 29.21
N ARG A 394 24.26 1.75 29.86
CA ARG A 394 25.46 2.53 30.12
C ARG A 394 26.67 1.91 29.43
N PHE A 395 27.45 2.76 28.77
CA PHE A 395 28.66 2.37 28.06
C PHE A 395 29.85 3.17 28.57
N GLY A 396 31.02 2.60 28.41
CA GLY A 396 32.29 3.26 28.69
C GLY A 396 33.19 3.31 27.45
N VAL A 397 34.08 4.27 27.42
CA VAL A 397 35.14 4.36 26.40
C VAL A 397 36.48 4.15 27.10
N VAL A 398 37.24 3.19 26.60
CA VAL A 398 38.56 2.79 27.17
C VAL A 398 39.75 3.53 26.54
N GLU A 399 39.49 4.37 25.56
CA GLU A 399 40.52 5.15 24.87
C GLU A 399 40.44 6.63 25.25
N ASP A 400 41.55 7.34 25.20
CA ASP A 400 41.61 8.78 25.39
C ASP A 400 41.17 9.49 24.08
N THR A 401 39.88 9.74 24.00
CA THR A 401 39.23 10.35 22.83
C THR A 401 38.19 11.40 23.26
N THR A 402 37.91 12.32 22.38
CA THR A 402 36.90 13.37 22.63
C THR A 402 35.50 13.01 22.10
N ASN A 403 35.37 11.86 21.44
CA ASN A 403 34.12 11.40 20.89
C ASN A 403 33.96 9.89 21.04
N ALA A 404 32.81 9.43 21.51
CA ALA A 404 32.42 8.04 21.45
C ALA A 404 31.58 7.79 20.18
N VAL A 405 31.89 6.71 19.45
CA VAL A 405 31.17 6.34 18.24
C VAL A 405 30.33 5.09 18.49
N PHE A 406 29.02 5.23 18.34
CA PHE A 406 28.08 4.14 18.38
C PHE A 406 27.83 3.61 16.97
N VAL A 407 28.06 2.32 16.77
CA VAL A 407 27.77 1.60 15.51
C VAL A 407 26.56 0.71 15.75
N PHE A 408 25.38 1.18 15.33
CA PHE A 408 24.13 0.44 15.45
C PHE A 408 24.04 -0.59 14.33
N ALA A 409 23.69 -1.82 14.69
CA ALA A 409 23.59 -2.94 13.77
C ALA A 409 22.42 -3.87 14.15
N ASP A 410 22.04 -4.77 13.23
CA ASP A 410 21.25 -5.94 13.57
C ASP A 410 22.13 -7.07 14.15
N GLU A 411 21.53 -8.14 14.66
CA GLU A 411 22.24 -9.29 15.21
C GLU A 411 23.10 -10.05 14.18
N SER A 412 22.82 -9.87 12.88
CA SER A 412 23.66 -10.36 11.78
C SER A 412 24.88 -9.45 11.51
N LYS A 413 25.08 -8.42 12.35
CA LYS A 413 26.12 -7.39 12.25
C LYS A 413 26.04 -6.50 11.00
N VAL A 414 24.86 -6.41 10.39
CA VAL A 414 24.63 -5.44 9.32
C VAL A 414 24.50 -4.06 9.92
N VAL A 415 25.43 -3.18 9.57
CA VAL A 415 25.46 -1.81 10.10
C VAL A 415 24.28 -1.00 9.54
N LEU A 416 23.44 -0.51 10.44
CA LEU A 416 22.28 0.30 10.13
C LEU A 416 22.58 1.80 10.24
N LYS A 417 23.33 2.19 11.28
CA LYS A 417 23.66 3.59 11.52
C LYS A 417 24.94 3.79 12.36
N ARG A 418 25.58 4.95 12.18
CA ARG A 418 26.70 5.39 13.04
C ARG A 418 26.39 6.74 13.63
N LYS A 419 26.64 6.91 14.92
CA LYS A 419 26.48 8.18 15.64
C LYS A 419 27.66 8.44 16.56
N SER A 420 28.01 9.71 16.69
CA SER A 420 29.09 10.17 17.57
C SER A 420 28.53 11.10 18.63
N VAL A 421 28.95 10.91 19.86
CA VAL A 421 28.61 11.76 21.00
C VAL A 421 29.89 12.32 21.62
N PRO A 422 29.93 13.61 21.99
CA PRO A 422 31.09 14.19 22.63
C PRO A 422 31.28 13.65 24.06
N ILE A 423 32.53 13.33 24.39
CA ILE A 423 32.97 12.86 25.71
C ILE A 423 34.23 13.60 26.17
N LYS A 424 34.58 13.44 27.43
CA LYS A 424 35.80 14.03 27.99
C LYS A 424 36.82 12.96 28.26
N GLY A 425 37.64 12.64 27.26
CA GLY A 425 38.72 11.64 27.39
C GLY A 425 38.19 10.27 27.82
N PHE A 426 38.99 9.52 28.58
CA PHE A 426 38.58 8.23 29.16
C PHE A 426 37.31 8.39 30.02
N THR A 427 36.22 7.75 29.61
CA THR A 427 34.88 7.89 30.25
C THR A 427 34.33 6.51 30.57
N PRO A 428 34.66 5.93 31.75
CA PRO A 428 34.12 4.65 32.17
C PRO A 428 32.64 4.81 32.57
N GLU A 429 31.77 4.05 31.97
CA GLU A 429 30.32 3.93 32.28
C GLU A 429 29.52 5.25 32.31
N GLY A 430 30.05 6.31 31.70
CA GLY A 430 29.43 7.65 31.69
C GLY A 430 28.69 8.00 30.41
N ILE A 431 28.42 7.02 29.52
CA ILE A 431 27.68 7.25 28.29
C ILE A 431 26.36 6.47 28.33
N HIS A 432 25.26 7.19 28.20
CA HIS A 432 23.91 6.66 28.29
C HIS A 432 23.29 6.46 26.91
N LEU A 433 22.64 5.32 26.71
CA LEU A 433 21.81 5.02 25.55
C LEU A 433 20.39 4.71 25.98
N GLN A 434 19.45 5.53 25.56
CA GLN A 434 18.02 5.28 25.62
C GLN A 434 17.52 4.85 24.25
N CYS A 435 16.67 3.84 24.20
CA CYS A 435 16.15 3.25 22.97
C CYS A 435 14.70 2.84 23.15
N GLU A 436 13.86 3.20 22.19
CA GLU A 436 12.45 2.76 22.15
C GLU A 436 12.01 2.53 20.70
N ILE A 437 11.06 1.60 20.50
CA ILE A 437 10.35 1.42 19.22
C ILE A 437 8.93 1.94 19.42
N ASP A 438 8.49 2.84 18.55
CA ASP A 438 7.15 3.40 18.57
C ASP A 438 6.12 2.55 17.79
N ASP A 439 4.83 2.97 17.84
CA ASP A 439 3.73 2.35 17.10
C ASP A 439 3.90 2.39 15.57
N ASP A 440 4.79 3.22 15.05
CA ASP A 440 5.14 3.31 13.64
C ASP A 440 6.37 2.47 13.27
N MET A 441 6.82 1.59 14.20
CA MET A 441 7.98 0.69 14.00
C MET A 441 9.29 1.45 13.76
N ILE A 442 9.43 2.62 14.36
CA ILE A 442 10.62 3.45 14.29
C ILE A 442 11.38 3.32 15.61
N VAL A 443 12.67 3.00 15.52
CA VAL A 443 13.55 3.03 16.68
C VAL A 443 14.02 4.46 16.91
N HIS A 444 13.71 4.99 18.06
CA HIS A 444 14.23 6.27 18.57
C HIS A 444 15.41 5.99 19.48
N ILE A 445 16.52 6.63 19.22
CA ILE A 445 17.74 6.55 20.03
C ILE A 445 18.07 7.93 20.59
N ARG A 446 18.48 7.95 21.86
CA ARG A 446 19.04 9.14 22.49
C ARG A 446 20.32 8.73 23.22
N ILE A 447 21.45 9.38 22.85
CA ILE A 447 22.76 9.11 23.41
C ILE A 447 23.26 10.40 24.05
N TYR A 448 23.74 10.32 25.27
CA TYR A 448 24.36 11.47 25.96
C TYR A 448 25.45 10.98 26.91
N SER A 449 26.37 11.87 27.28
CA SER A 449 27.39 11.60 28.29
C SER A 449 27.14 12.44 29.55
N ASP A 450 27.57 11.96 30.71
CA ASP A 450 27.50 12.70 31.96
C ASP A 450 28.24 14.06 31.88
N TYR A 451 29.26 14.14 31.02
CA TYR A 451 30.00 15.35 30.73
C TYR A 451 29.20 16.41 29.96
N ALA A 452 28.34 15.98 29.04
CA ALA A 452 27.69 16.87 28.08
C ALA A 452 26.22 16.44 27.79
N GLU A 453 25.42 16.28 28.86
CA GLU A 453 24.01 15.87 28.72
C GLU A 453 23.20 16.79 27.79
N ARG A 454 23.51 18.10 27.80
CA ARG A 454 22.84 19.09 26.93
C ARG A 454 23.20 18.93 25.45
N MET A 455 24.22 18.13 25.12
CA MET A 455 24.66 17.81 23.76
C MET A 455 24.21 16.39 23.38
N ALA A 456 23.08 15.92 23.94
CA ALA A 456 22.49 14.64 23.57
C ALA A 456 22.28 14.54 22.06
N VAL A 457 22.63 13.39 21.50
CA VAL A 457 22.38 13.06 20.09
C VAL A 457 21.13 12.22 20.02
N GLU A 458 20.13 12.74 19.33
CA GLU A 458 18.88 12.04 19.06
C GLU A 458 18.82 11.66 17.59
N ASP A 459 18.31 10.46 17.30
CA ASP A 459 18.10 10.01 15.93
C ASP A 459 17.05 8.89 15.84
N GLN A 460 16.72 8.53 14.60
CA GLN A 460 15.76 7.51 14.27
C GLN A 460 16.36 6.46 13.33
N ILE A 461 16.00 5.19 13.56
CA ILE A 461 16.40 4.06 12.70
C ILE A 461 15.11 3.36 12.27
N ASN A 462 14.95 3.19 10.97
CA ASN A 462 13.72 2.71 10.34
C ASN A 462 13.94 1.53 9.37
N GLN A 463 15.11 0.90 9.47
CA GLN A 463 15.54 -0.19 8.57
C GLN A 463 15.41 -1.57 9.22
N LEU A 464 14.68 -1.67 10.34
CA LEU A 464 14.47 -2.94 11.00
C LEU A 464 13.36 -3.75 10.33
N ALA A 465 13.50 -5.06 10.35
CA ALA A 465 12.48 -6.00 9.89
C ALA A 465 11.61 -6.47 11.06
N PHE A 466 10.33 -6.63 10.78
CA PHE A 466 9.34 -7.07 11.76
C PHE A 466 8.57 -8.26 11.24
N THR A 467 8.18 -9.17 12.13
CA THR A 467 7.19 -10.20 11.87
C THR A 467 5.84 -9.73 12.40
N TYR A 468 4.79 -10.22 11.78
CA TYR A 468 3.44 -9.96 12.19
C TYR A 468 2.84 -11.21 12.82
N HIS A 469 2.43 -11.13 14.10
CA HIS A 469 1.80 -12.25 14.78
C HIS A 469 0.29 -12.26 14.49
N ILE A 470 -0.21 -13.39 13.96
CA ILE A 470 -1.63 -13.66 13.69
C ILE A 470 -2.12 -14.75 14.63
N GLU A 471 -3.18 -14.47 15.40
CA GLU A 471 -3.83 -15.46 16.27
C GLU A 471 -4.71 -16.46 15.51
#